data_b5754a39a14a5e310f8f1eef6d840ef8
#
_entry.id   b5754a39a14a5e310f8f1eef6d840ef8
#
_cell.length_a   1.000
_cell.length_b   1.000
_cell.length_c   1.000
_cell.angle_alpha   90.00
_cell.angle_beta   90.00
_cell.angle_gamma   90.00
#
_symmetry.space_group_name_H-M   'P 1'
#
loop_
_entity.id
_entity.type
_entity.pdbx_description
1 polymer ?
#
loop_
_entity_poly.entity_id
_entity_poly.type
_entity_poly.pdbx_seq_one_letter_code
_entity_poly.pdbx_strand_id
1 'polypeptide(L)'
;MMRVNTTDLQNAFGKYLSLAEKEDIVVTKNGKSVAKLIHYTEPDHFLLHEEAGEYLTSKRISYEEYLTLVNSSDQRYELIDGEIYLLASPSFRHQIVVNEIAGSFYNFFKGKPCRSLTAPLDVRLFGFATKFEEDPNVVQPDLIVICDLDKVNADHKYEGVPSLVVEVLSPSTKGKDMAIKLNLYMKSGVSEFWIVDLEGKRIIQYSFSEERDCTQGRKYGSVYYFRGTGVAFEGYF
;
A
#
# COMPACT_ATOMS: atom_id res chain seq x y z
N MET A 1 -6.08 -23.88 -27.48
CA MET A 1 -6.14 -22.42 -27.23
C MET A 1 -6.71 -21.74 -28.46
N MET A 2 -7.92 -21.25 -28.38
CA MET A 2 -8.67 -20.63 -29.49
C MET A 2 -8.22 -19.16 -29.68
N ARG A 3 -8.31 -18.68 -30.93
CA ARG A 3 -8.11 -17.27 -31.27
C ARG A 3 -9.36 -16.70 -31.89
N VAL A 4 -9.80 -15.53 -31.46
CA VAL A 4 -10.96 -14.81 -31.95
C VAL A 4 -10.60 -13.35 -32.22
N ASN A 5 -11.10 -12.77 -33.31
CA ASN A 5 -10.92 -11.33 -33.50
C ASN A 5 -11.97 -10.53 -32.70
N THR A 6 -11.72 -9.26 -32.51
CA THR A 6 -12.59 -8.36 -31.69
C THR A 6 -14.00 -8.26 -32.30
N THR A 7 -14.15 -8.31 -33.62
CA THR A 7 -15.45 -8.20 -34.28
C THR A 7 -16.30 -9.43 -34.03
N ASP A 8 -15.71 -10.63 -34.19
CA ASP A 8 -16.42 -11.89 -33.94
C ASP A 8 -16.78 -12.04 -32.48
N LEU A 9 -15.86 -11.60 -31.58
CA LEU A 9 -16.12 -11.57 -30.14
C LEU A 9 -17.33 -10.67 -29.81
N GLN A 10 -17.40 -9.46 -30.36
CA GLN A 10 -18.51 -8.54 -30.14
C GLN A 10 -19.84 -9.12 -30.65
N ASN A 11 -19.82 -9.74 -31.81
CA ASN A 11 -21.04 -10.28 -32.42
C ASN A 11 -21.59 -11.54 -31.76
N ALA A 12 -20.75 -12.26 -30.98
CA ALA A 12 -21.13 -13.53 -30.36
C ALA A 12 -20.55 -13.67 -28.93
N PHE A 13 -20.54 -12.59 -28.17
CA PHE A 13 -19.87 -12.53 -26.87
C PHE A 13 -20.29 -13.66 -25.91
N GLY A 14 -21.58 -13.91 -25.75
CA GLY A 14 -22.09 -15.00 -24.90
C GLY A 14 -21.58 -16.38 -25.29
N LYS A 15 -21.44 -16.67 -26.62
CA LYS A 15 -20.84 -17.91 -27.08
C LYS A 15 -19.39 -18.07 -26.64
N TYR A 16 -18.60 -16.99 -26.73
CA TYR A 16 -17.20 -17.04 -26.35
C TYR A 16 -17.00 -17.06 -24.85
N LEU A 17 -17.91 -16.48 -24.04
CA LEU A 17 -17.90 -16.67 -22.58
C LEU A 17 -18.10 -18.16 -22.22
N SER A 18 -19.12 -18.85 -22.82
CA SER A 18 -19.34 -20.28 -22.57
C SER A 18 -18.18 -21.16 -23.04
N LEU A 19 -17.47 -20.75 -24.09
CA LEU A 19 -16.27 -21.46 -24.54
C LEU A 19 -15.07 -21.20 -23.62
N ALA A 20 -14.97 -20.00 -23.02
CA ALA A 20 -13.92 -19.67 -22.08
C ALA A 20 -13.99 -20.51 -20.80
N GLU A 21 -15.16 -21.09 -20.46
CA GLU A 21 -15.29 -22.08 -19.38
C GLU A 21 -14.51 -23.38 -19.64
N LYS A 22 -14.18 -23.67 -20.89
CA LYS A 22 -13.58 -24.94 -21.33
C LYS A 22 -12.14 -24.79 -21.78
N GLU A 23 -11.80 -23.66 -22.41
CA GLU A 23 -10.45 -23.39 -22.90
C GLU A 23 -10.19 -21.89 -22.98
N ASP A 24 -8.93 -21.51 -22.81
CA ASP A 24 -8.46 -20.13 -22.96
C ASP A 24 -8.65 -19.60 -24.38
N ILE A 25 -9.18 -18.38 -24.51
CA ILE A 25 -9.42 -17.71 -25.78
C ILE A 25 -8.57 -16.44 -25.88
N VAL A 26 -7.71 -16.37 -26.90
CA VAL A 26 -6.91 -15.18 -27.20
C VAL A 26 -7.70 -14.27 -28.12
N VAL A 27 -7.94 -13.04 -27.68
CA VAL A 27 -8.60 -11.99 -28.48
C VAL A 27 -7.56 -11.25 -29.29
N THR A 28 -7.83 -11.13 -30.60
CA THR A 28 -6.93 -10.44 -31.53
C THR A 28 -7.60 -9.22 -32.16
N LYS A 29 -6.82 -8.17 -32.41
CA LYS A 29 -7.22 -6.99 -33.18
C LYS A 29 -6.12 -6.69 -34.20
N ASN A 30 -6.50 -6.63 -35.49
CA ASN A 30 -5.56 -6.43 -36.58
C ASN A 30 -4.39 -7.46 -36.57
N GLY A 31 -4.69 -8.72 -36.27
CA GLY A 31 -3.69 -9.79 -36.18
C GLY A 31 -2.81 -9.81 -34.91
N LYS A 32 -2.90 -8.82 -34.05
CA LYS A 32 -2.17 -8.77 -32.78
C LYS A 32 -3.05 -9.24 -31.63
N SER A 33 -2.48 -10.01 -30.70
CA SER A 33 -3.16 -10.41 -29.46
C SER A 33 -3.30 -9.19 -28.56
N VAL A 34 -4.53 -8.91 -28.08
CA VAL A 34 -4.86 -7.72 -27.28
C VAL A 34 -5.49 -8.06 -25.94
N ALA A 35 -6.06 -9.26 -25.80
CA ALA A 35 -6.66 -9.73 -24.55
C ALA A 35 -6.72 -11.26 -24.52
N LYS A 36 -7.03 -11.81 -23.35
CA LYS A 36 -7.29 -13.24 -23.16
C LYS A 36 -8.57 -13.38 -22.33
N LEU A 37 -9.50 -14.24 -22.75
CA LEU A 37 -10.61 -14.70 -21.95
C LEU A 37 -10.22 -16.03 -21.32
N ILE A 38 -10.34 -16.13 -20.03
CA ILE A 38 -10.06 -17.33 -19.24
C ILE A 38 -11.30 -17.70 -18.44
N HIS A 39 -11.44 -18.96 -18.10
CA HIS A 39 -12.44 -19.38 -17.14
C HIS A 39 -12.10 -18.76 -15.79
N TYR A 40 -13.06 -18.03 -15.21
CA TYR A 40 -12.94 -17.57 -13.83
C TYR A 40 -13.36 -18.73 -12.92
N THR A 41 -12.40 -19.35 -12.28
CA THR A 41 -12.65 -20.23 -11.14
C THR A 41 -12.42 -19.40 -9.89
N GLU A 42 -13.39 -19.39 -8.98
CA GLU A 42 -13.11 -18.84 -7.64
C GLU A 42 -11.88 -19.60 -7.10
N PRO A 43 -10.81 -18.90 -6.75
CA PRO A 43 -9.61 -19.58 -6.28
C PRO A 43 -9.92 -20.30 -4.97
N ASP A 44 -9.92 -21.63 -4.99
CA ASP A 44 -9.70 -22.41 -3.80
C ASP A 44 -8.32 -22.03 -3.27
N HIS A 45 -8.31 -21.31 -2.14
CA HIS A 45 -7.16 -21.05 -1.27
C HIS A 45 -5.77 -20.93 -1.93
N PHE A 46 -5.23 -19.71 -1.89
CA PHE A 46 -3.80 -19.43 -1.94
C PHE A 46 -3.01 -19.88 -3.17
N LEU A 47 -3.06 -19.14 -4.25
CA LEU A 47 -2.01 -19.16 -5.26
C LEU A 47 -1.37 -17.77 -5.39
N LEU A 48 -0.13 -17.70 -4.92
CA LEU A 48 0.76 -16.55 -5.09
C LEU A 48 1.17 -16.45 -6.57
N HIS A 49 0.79 -15.39 -7.25
CA HIS A 49 1.39 -15.03 -8.52
C HIS A 49 2.26 -13.78 -8.39
N GLU A 50 3.53 -13.93 -8.77
CA GLU A 50 4.62 -12.95 -8.63
C GLU A 50 4.60 -11.82 -9.69
N GLU A 51 3.52 -11.58 -10.41
CA GLU A 51 3.52 -10.49 -11.39
C GLU A 51 2.58 -9.35 -10.96
N ALA A 52 3.21 -8.23 -10.62
CA ALA A 52 2.62 -6.90 -10.49
C ALA A 52 1.43 -6.76 -9.52
N GLY A 53 1.68 -6.64 -8.23
CA GLY A 53 0.79 -5.94 -7.29
C GLY A 53 -0.70 -6.31 -7.34
N GLU A 54 -1.07 -7.52 -7.75
CA GLU A 54 -2.45 -7.96 -7.88
C GLU A 54 -3.01 -8.50 -6.57
N TYR A 55 -4.29 -8.23 -6.35
CA TYR A 55 -5.09 -8.69 -5.23
C TYR A 55 -5.01 -10.21 -5.07
N LEU A 56 -4.54 -10.68 -3.95
CA LEU A 56 -4.37 -12.11 -3.69
C LEU A 56 -5.67 -12.84 -3.35
N THR A 57 -6.73 -12.12 -2.95
CA THR A 57 -8.04 -12.73 -2.69
C THR A 57 -9.17 -11.72 -2.90
N SER A 58 -10.29 -12.16 -3.47
CA SER A 58 -11.56 -11.44 -3.42
C SER A 58 -12.27 -11.57 -2.06
N LYS A 59 -11.79 -12.46 -1.19
CA LYS A 59 -12.32 -12.70 0.14
C LYS A 59 -11.51 -11.91 1.17
N ARG A 60 -12.18 -11.09 1.95
CA ARG A 60 -11.57 -10.45 3.14
C ARG A 60 -11.18 -11.52 4.15
N ILE A 61 -9.96 -11.43 4.64
CA ILE A 61 -9.45 -12.32 5.68
C ILE A 61 -9.44 -11.64 7.02
N SER A 62 -9.54 -12.45 8.08
CA SER A 62 -9.41 -12.00 9.45
C SER A 62 -7.96 -11.71 9.82
N TYR A 63 -7.76 -10.99 10.92
CA TYR A 63 -6.42 -10.79 11.48
C TYR A 63 -5.74 -12.10 11.90
N GLU A 64 -6.51 -13.09 12.38
CA GLU A 64 -5.99 -14.42 12.74
C GLU A 64 -5.50 -15.19 11.51
N GLU A 65 -6.26 -15.12 10.41
CA GLU A 65 -5.85 -15.69 9.12
C GLU A 65 -4.56 -15.02 8.61
N TYR A 66 -4.45 -13.69 8.73
CA TYR A 66 -3.23 -12.95 8.42
C TYR A 66 -2.04 -13.40 9.26
N LEU A 67 -2.20 -13.54 10.58
CA LEU A 67 -1.13 -14.03 11.46
C LEU A 67 -0.69 -15.44 11.09
N THR A 68 -1.63 -16.31 10.73
CA THR A 68 -1.34 -17.68 10.28
C THR A 68 -0.48 -17.64 9.01
N LEU A 69 -0.83 -16.78 8.04
CA LEU A 69 -0.08 -16.58 6.81
C LEU A 69 1.34 -16.11 7.08
N VAL A 70 1.51 -15.04 7.84
CA VAL A 70 2.82 -14.45 8.15
C VAL A 70 3.72 -15.44 8.89
N ASN A 71 3.16 -16.21 9.83
CA ASN A 71 3.92 -17.21 10.59
C ASN A 71 4.32 -18.45 9.74
N SER A 72 3.65 -18.68 8.63
CA SER A 72 3.92 -19.82 7.73
C SER A 72 4.77 -19.47 6.52
N SER A 73 5.19 -18.22 6.37
CA SER A 73 5.89 -17.69 5.18
C SER A 73 7.06 -16.78 5.57
N ASP A 74 8.14 -16.86 4.80
CA ASP A 74 9.29 -15.92 4.91
C ASP A 74 9.02 -14.60 4.16
N GLN A 75 7.87 -14.47 3.52
CA GLN A 75 7.46 -13.28 2.79
C GLN A 75 6.90 -12.21 3.73
N ARG A 76 6.98 -10.95 3.32
CA ARG A 76 6.38 -9.82 4.05
C ARG A 76 5.05 -9.45 3.43
N TYR A 77 4.06 -9.22 4.29
CA TYR A 77 2.70 -8.89 3.88
C TYR A 77 2.18 -7.68 4.63
N GLU A 78 1.27 -6.95 4.00
CA GLU A 78 0.41 -5.96 4.63
C GLU A 78 -1.04 -6.48 4.60
N LEU A 79 -1.82 -6.10 5.61
CA LEU A 79 -3.26 -6.33 5.68
C LEU A 79 -3.97 -4.98 5.68
N ILE A 80 -4.75 -4.69 4.66
CA ILE A 80 -5.51 -3.43 4.56
C ILE A 80 -6.94 -3.76 4.19
N ASP A 81 -7.89 -3.38 5.03
CA ASP A 81 -9.33 -3.64 4.85
C ASP A 81 -9.66 -5.14 4.62
N GLY A 82 -8.90 -6.03 5.26
CA GLY A 82 -9.05 -7.49 5.10
C GLY A 82 -8.41 -8.05 3.81
N GLU A 83 -7.75 -7.24 3.01
CA GLU A 83 -7.01 -7.66 1.83
C GLU A 83 -5.52 -7.80 2.11
N ILE A 84 -4.91 -8.86 1.59
CA ILE A 84 -3.48 -9.16 1.73
C ILE A 84 -2.70 -8.54 0.57
N TYR A 85 -1.61 -7.91 0.92
CA TYR A 85 -0.66 -7.31 -0.02
C TYR A 85 0.74 -7.87 0.22
N LEU A 86 1.28 -8.56 -0.79
CA LEU A 86 2.67 -9.02 -0.77
C LEU A 86 3.62 -7.83 -0.99
N LEU A 87 4.61 -7.69 -0.11
CA LEU A 87 5.63 -6.65 -0.23
C LEU A 87 6.81 -7.16 -1.06
N ALA A 88 7.05 -6.53 -2.20
CA ALA A 88 8.22 -6.79 -3.01
C ALA A 88 9.50 -6.23 -2.37
N SER A 89 10.66 -6.80 -2.72
CA SER A 89 11.94 -6.22 -2.34
C SER A 89 12.13 -4.85 -3.00
N PRO A 90 12.52 -3.83 -2.23
CA PRO A 90 12.70 -2.49 -2.76
C PRO A 90 13.92 -2.40 -3.67
N SER A 91 13.91 -1.45 -4.62
CA SER A 91 15.06 -1.19 -5.48
C SER A 91 16.20 -0.52 -4.71
N PHE A 92 17.43 -0.61 -5.25
CA PHE A 92 18.61 0.07 -4.67
C PHE A 92 18.38 1.59 -4.51
N ARG A 93 17.81 2.24 -5.54
CA ARG A 93 17.51 3.67 -5.50
C ARG A 93 16.48 4.03 -4.44
N HIS A 94 15.45 3.22 -4.26
CA HIS A 94 14.47 3.38 -3.20
C HIS A 94 15.15 3.34 -1.83
N GLN A 95 16.02 2.35 -1.58
CA GLN A 95 16.74 2.20 -0.31
C GLN A 95 17.69 3.35 0.00
N ILE A 96 18.37 3.92 -1.01
CA ILE A 96 19.19 5.13 -0.82
C ILE A 96 18.33 6.26 -0.27
N VAL A 97 17.18 6.53 -0.89
CA VAL A 97 16.31 7.64 -0.50
C VAL A 97 15.71 7.42 0.90
N VAL A 98 15.26 6.20 1.20
CA VAL A 98 14.81 5.86 2.57
C VAL A 98 15.90 6.12 3.59
N ASN A 99 17.15 5.72 3.31
CA ASN A 99 18.28 5.91 4.22
C ASN A 99 18.64 7.38 4.43
N GLU A 100 18.60 8.21 3.39
CA GLU A 100 18.84 9.66 3.49
C GLU A 100 17.78 10.37 4.33
N ILE A 101 16.51 10.04 4.11
CA ILE A 101 15.40 10.57 4.92
C ILE A 101 15.55 10.12 6.38
N ALA A 102 15.83 8.83 6.60
CA ALA A 102 16.01 8.27 7.94
C ALA A 102 17.17 8.95 8.68
N GLY A 103 18.30 9.16 8.01
CA GLY A 103 19.46 9.87 8.59
C GLY A 103 19.14 11.32 8.98
N SER A 104 18.41 12.04 8.11
CA SER A 104 17.96 13.40 8.38
C SER A 104 17.02 13.45 9.58
N PHE A 105 16.04 12.54 9.64
CA PHE A 105 15.09 12.48 10.76
C PHE A 105 15.76 12.01 12.05
N TYR A 106 16.66 11.04 12.00
CA TYR A 106 17.43 10.61 13.15
C TYR A 106 18.20 11.80 13.78
N ASN A 107 18.90 12.57 12.95
CA ASN A 107 19.63 13.75 13.43
C ASN A 107 18.70 14.82 14.00
N PHE A 108 17.55 15.05 13.35
CA PHE A 108 16.56 16.02 13.84
C PHE A 108 15.93 15.61 15.17
N PHE A 109 15.60 14.33 15.36
CA PHE A 109 14.93 13.83 16.57
C PHE A 109 15.91 13.42 17.68
N LYS A 110 17.22 13.44 17.44
CA LYS A 110 18.21 13.10 18.44
C LYS A 110 18.08 14.01 19.68
N GLY A 111 17.88 13.40 20.84
CA GLY A 111 17.66 14.12 22.10
C GLY A 111 16.25 14.68 22.30
N LYS A 112 15.31 14.44 21.37
CA LYS A 112 13.90 14.81 21.48
C LYS A 112 13.04 13.59 21.88
N PRO A 113 11.78 13.80 22.32
CA PRO A 113 10.90 12.68 22.71
C PRO A 113 10.57 11.71 21.57
N CYS A 114 10.43 12.24 20.35
CA CYS A 114 10.04 11.42 19.19
C CYS A 114 11.21 10.58 18.65
N ARG A 115 10.86 9.51 17.93
CA ARG A 115 11.81 8.62 17.24
C ARG A 115 11.36 8.40 15.81
N SER A 116 12.32 8.36 14.88
CA SER A 116 12.11 7.87 13.52
C SER A 116 12.53 6.41 13.42
N LEU A 117 11.72 5.59 12.79
CA LEU A 117 11.93 4.16 12.60
C LEU A 117 11.65 3.81 11.14
N THR A 118 12.41 2.86 10.58
CA THR A 118 12.25 2.40 9.20
C THR A 118 11.70 0.98 9.14
N ALA A 119 11.14 0.61 7.99
CA ALA A 119 10.81 -0.79 7.71
C ALA A 119 12.04 -1.72 7.86
N PRO A 120 11.83 -3.02 8.18
CA PRO A 120 10.54 -3.65 8.45
C PRO A 120 10.05 -3.40 9.88
N LEU A 121 8.89 -2.82 10.03
CA LEU A 121 8.22 -2.65 11.31
C LEU A 121 6.70 -2.66 11.09
N ASP A 122 6.02 -3.60 11.72
CA ASP A 122 4.57 -3.68 11.67
C ASP A 122 3.96 -2.51 12.44
N VAL A 123 3.14 -1.74 11.76
CA VAL A 123 2.31 -0.69 12.33
C VAL A 123 0.85 -1.13 12.21
N ARG A 124 0.18 -1.25 13.34
CA ARG A 124 -1.21 -1.63 13.40
C ARG A 124 -2.08 -0.39 13.49
N LEU A 125 -3.04 -0.28 12.57
CA LEU A 125 -3.92 0.88 12.46
C LEU A 125 -5.38 0.43 12.48
N PHE A 126 -6.24 1.24 13.09
CA PHE A 126 -7.65 0.88 13.29
C PHE A 126 -8.60 1.41 12.20
N GLY A 127 -8.14 2.30 11.32
CA GLY A 127 -9.05 3.01 10.45
C GLY A 127 -10.09 3.80 11.27
N PHE A 128 -11.37 3.43 11.16
CA PHE A 128 -12.45 4.01 11.98
C PHE A 128 -12.84 3.18 13.20
N ALA A 129 -12.30 1.98 13.37
CA ALA A 129 -12.62 1.16 14.52
C ALA A 129 -12.11 1.82 15.81
N THR A 130 -12.83 1.57 16.88
CA THR A 130 -12.47 2.08 18.21
C THR A 130 -11.66 1.08 19.00
N LYS A 131 -11.61 -0.18 18.56
CA LYS A 131 -10.88 -1.27 19.21
C LYS A 131 -9.92 -1.90 18.21
N PHE A 132 -8.73 -2.17 18.69
CA PHE A 132 -7.63 -2.75 17.93
C PHE A 132 -7.97 -4.12 17.33
N GLU A 133 -8.73 -4.93 18.04
CA GLU A 133 -9.11 -6.27 17.63
C GLU A 133 -10.23 -6.31 16.60
N GLU A 134 -10.94 -5.18 16.38
CA GLU A 134 -12.12 -5.12 15.53
C GLU A 134 -11.83 -4.72 14.07
N ASP A 135 -10.75 -3.96 13.85
CA ASP A 135 -10.34 -3.52 12.49
C ASP A 135 -8.81 -3.44 12.38
N PRO A 136 -8.13 -4.57 12.39
CA PRO A 136 -6.69 -4.59 12.37
C PRO A 136 -6.16 -4.43 10.95
N ASN A 137 -5.77 -3.21 10.58
CA ASN A 137 -4.89 -3.02 9.45
C ASN A 137 -3.44 -3.16 9.90
N VAL A 138 -2.62 -3.87 9.15
CA VAL A 138 -1.18 -4.02 9.42
C VAL A 138 -0.40 -3.54 8.21
N VAL A 139 0.40 -2.52 8.38
CA VAL A 139 1.23 -1.94 7.31
C VAL A 139 2.69 -1.86 7.74
N GLN A 140 3.60 -1.85 6.76
CA GLN A 140 5.04 -1.67 6.97
C GLN A 140 5.53 -0.43 6.20
N PRO A 141 5.26 0.78 6.69
CA PRO A 141 5.69 2.01 6.04
C PRO A 141 7.21 2.09 5.92
N ASP A 142 7.73 2.71 4.88
CA ASP A 142 9.16 2.89 4.68
C ASP A 142 9.82 3.65 5.83
N LEU A 143 9.13 4.66 6.39
CA LEU A 143 9.56 5.36 7.60
C LEU A 143 8.36 5.91 8.35
N ILE A 144 8.44 5.84 9.70
CA ILE A 144 7.48 6.47 10.61
C ILE A 144 8.18 7.34 11.63
N VAL A 145 7.45 8.30 12.19
CA VAL A 145 7.82 9.05 13.41
C VAL A 145 6.78 8.79 14.47
N ILE A 146 7.23 8.33 15.63
CA ILE A 146 6.41 8.10 16.82
C ILE A 146 6.86 9.00 17.96
N CYS A 147 5.92 9.54 18.73
CA CYS A 147 6.18 10.42 19.87
C CYS A 147 5.62 9.85 21.19
N ASP A 148 4.86 8.77 21.12
CA ASP A 148 4.17 8.09 22.21
C ASP A 148 4.79 6.71 22.49
N LEU A 149 6.04 6.70 22.93
CA LEU A 149 6.81 5.47 23.20
C LEU A 149 6.19 4.58 24.28
N ASP A 150 5.27 5.10 25.09
CA ASP A 150 4.45 4.35 26.03
C ASP A 150 3.42 3.44 25.37
N LYS A 151 3.18 3.59 24.07
CA LYS A 151 2.33 2.71 23.27
C LYS A 151 3.05 1.46 22.74
N VAL A 152 4.29 1.23 23.14
CA VAL A 152 4.97 -0.04 22.88
C VAL A 152 4.58 -1.03 23.97
N ASN A 153 3.93 -2.12 23.58
CA ASN A 153 3.44 -3.14 24.53
C ASN A 153 4.58 -4.04 25.05
N ALA A 154 4.22 -4.99 25.94
CA ALA A 154 5.19 -5.92 26.56
C ALA A 154 5.87 -6.86 25.54
N ASP A 155 5.24 -7.09 24.38
CA ASP A 155 5.78 -7.89 23.27
C ASP A 155 6.63 -7.08 22.31
N HIS A 156 6.99 -5.85 22.68
CA HIS A 156 7.76 -4.90 21.88
C HIS A 156 7.08 -4.50 20.56
N LYS A 157 5.74 -4.55 20.49
CA LYS A 157 4.95 -4.11 19.34
C LYS A 157 4.39 -2.71 19.58
N TYR A 158 4.43 -1.87 18.55
CA TYR A 158 3.86 -0.53 18.63
C TYR A 158 2.36 -0.57 18.34
N GLU A 159 1.57 -0.07 19.27
CA GLU A 159 0.10 -0.03 19.24
C GLU A 159 -0.45 1.41 19.23
N GLY A 160 0.39 2.37 18.91
CA GLY A 160 0.01 3.77 18.76
C GLY A 160 -0.30 4.15 17.32
N VAL A 161 -0.55 5.45 17.12
CA VAL A 161 -0.71 6.04 15.78
C VAL A 161 0.53 6.90 15.50
N PRO A 162 1.30 6.60 14.43
CA PRO A 162 2.45 7.42 14.07
C PRO A 162 2.05 8.88 13.83
N SER A 163 2.86 9.83 14.32
CA SER A 163 2.64 11.25 14.04
C SER A 163 2.91 11.58 12.57
N LEU A 164 3.87 10.89 11.96
CA LEU A 164 4.22 11.03 10.55
C LEU A 164 4.47 9.66 9.94
N VAL A 165 4.01 9.47 8.72
CA VAL A 165 4.32 8.32 7.86
C VAL A 165 4.96 8.82 6.58
N VAL A 166 6.00 8.14 6.10
CA VAL A 166 6.65 8.39 4.81
C VAL A 166 6.64 7.12 3.97
N GLU A 167 6.18 7.22 2.73
CA GLU A 167 6.22 6.16 1.73
C GLU A 167 7.03 6.64 0.52
N VAL A 168 7.99 5.86 0.09
CA VAL A 168 8.78 6.11 -1.12
C VAL A 168 8.20 5.27 -2.25
N LEU A 169 7.65 5.92 -3.27
CA LEU A 169 6.96 5.22 -4.35
C LEU A 169 7.91 4.37 -5.19
N SER A 170 7.52 3.13 -5.42
CA SER A 170 8.06 2.30 -6.49
C SER A 170 7.14 2.35 -7.72
N PRO A 171 7.64 2.03 -8.93
CA PRO A 171 6.80 1.98 -10.12
C PRO A 171 5.60 1.03 -10.01
N SER A 172 5.76 -0.08 -9.27
CA SER A 172 4.74 -1.11 -9.09
C SER A 172 3.65 -0.77 -8.06
N THR A 173 3.92 0.14 -7.10
CA THR A 173 3.01 0.44 -5.99
C THR A 173 2.32 1.80 -6.08
N LYS A 174 2.74 2.66 -7.02
CA LYS A 174 2.38 4.07 -7.11
C LYS A 174 0.87 4.38 -6.99
N GLY A 175 0.02 3.67 -7.69
CA GLY A 175 -1.42 3.95 -7.65
C GLY A 175 -2.09 3.51 -6.34
N LYS A 176 -1.64 2.43 -5.80
CA LYS A 176 -2.17 1.80 -4.61
C LYS A 176 -1.77 2.54 -3.33
N ASP A 177 -0.48 2.85 -3.18
CA ASP A 177 0.04 3.58 -2.03
C ASP A 177 -0.62 4.96 -1.94
N MET A 178 -0.82 5.63 -3.06
CA MET A 178 -1.47 6.93 -3.07
C MET A 178 -2.93 6.93 -2.64
N ALA A 179 -3.73 5.96 -3.06
CA ALA A 179 -5.17 5.97 -2.82
C ALA A 179 -5.56 5.23 -1.52
N ILE A 180 -5.09 4.00 -1.36
CA ILE A 180 -5.48 3.11 -0.26
C ILE A 180 -4.82 3.56 1.04
N LYS A 181 -3.50 3.72 1.04
CA LYS A 181 -2.74 4.11 2.23
C LYS A 181 -3.05 5.54 2.68
N LEU A 182 -3.25 6.49 1.74
CA LEU A 182 -3.70 7.85 2.07
C LEU A 182 -4.99 7.83 2.91
N ASN A 183 -5.98 7.06 2.44
CA ASN A 183 -7.24 6.93 3.14
C ASN A 183 -7.10 6.22 4.50
N LEU A 184 -6.28 5.15 4.55
CA LEU A 184 -6.00 4.43 5.79
C LEU A 184 -5.33 5.34 6.83
N TYR A 185 -4.24 6.03 6.48
CA TYR A 185 -3.51 6.90 7.41
C TYR A 185 -4.36 8.06 7.91
N MET A 186 -5.12 8.70 7.01
CA MET A 186 -6.05 9.77 7.39
C MET A 186 -7.12 9.28 8.39
N LYS A 187 -7.75 8.13 8.12
CA LYS A 187 -8.80 7.55 8.98
C LYS A 187 -8.26 7.07 10.32
N SER A 188 -7.00 6.64 10.36
CA SER A 188 -6.36 6.15 11.57
C SER A 188 -5.85 7.26 12.49
N GLY A 189 -5.88 8.53 12.05
CA GLY A 189 -5.45 9.67 12.87
C GLY A 189 -3.97 10.02 12.77
N VAL A 190 -3.27 9.52 11.75
CA VAL A 190 -1.92 10.01 11.41
C VAL A 190 -1.98 11.52 11.17
N SER A 191 -1.04 12.29 11.70
CA SER A 191 -1.06 13.76 11.56
C SER A 191 -0.50 14.21 10.22
N GLU A 192 0.55 13.55 9.73
CA GLU A 192 1.19 13.85 8.45
C GLU A 192 1.49 12.58 7.65
N PHE A 193 1.29 12.65 6.34
CA PHE A 193 1.67 11.61 5.41
C PHE A 193 2.47 12.18 4.25
N TRP A 194 3.69 11.68 4.02
CA TRP A 194 4.56 12.13 2.95
C TRP A 194 4.71 11.02 1.91
N ILE A 195 4.53 11.40 0.66
CA ILE A 195 4.79 10.53 -0.49
C ILE A 195 6.01 11.06 -1.23
N VAL A 196 7.05 10.24 -1.36
CA VAL A 196 8.27 10.56 -2.09
C VAL A 196 8.20 9.91 -3.47
N ASP A 197 7.94 10.71 -4.50
CA ASP A 197 7.86 10.28 -5.91
C ASP A 197 9.22 10.43 -6.59
N LEU A 198 9.96 9.30 -6.70
CA LEU A 198 11.30 9.26 -7.28
C LEU A 198 11.32 9.60 -8.78
N GLU A 199 10.28 9.22 -9.52
CA GLU A 199 10.16 9.50 -10.95
C GLU A 199 9.79 10.97 -11.19
N GLY A 200 8.80 11.46 -10.44
CA GLY A 200 8.34 12.84 -10.50
C GLY A 200 9.28 13.83 -9.79
N LYS A 201 10.33 13.35 -9.11
CA LYS A 201 11.31 14.16 -8.35
C LYS A 201 10.63 15.17 -7.42
N ARG A 202 9.71 14.67 -6.58
CA ARG A 202 8.89 15.50 -5.71
C ARG A 202 8.51 14.79 -4.43
N ILE A 203 8.24 15.57 -3.40
CA ILE A 203 7.60 15.12 -2.17
C ILE A 203 6.20 15.73 -2.13
N ILE A 204 5.20 14.90 -1.86
CA ILE A 204 3.82 15.31 -1.65
C ILE A 204 3.56 15.13 -0.16
N GLN A 205 3.27 16.19 0.54
CA GLN A 205 2.98 16.20 1.96
C GLN A 205 1.47 16.41 2.18
N TYR A 206 0.84 15.49 2.87
CA TYR A 206 -0.52 15.61 3.38
C TYR A 206 -0.44 15.92 4.87
N SER A 207 -1.08 17.01 5.29
CA SER A 207 -1.28 17.34 6.70
C SER A 207 -2.75 17.14 7.04
N PHE A 208 -3.05 16.26 7.99
CA PHE A 208 -4.41 15.96 8.43
C PHE A 208 -4.71 16.78 9.67
N SER A 209 -5.39 17.93 9.52
CA SER A 209 -5.75 18.76 10.66
C SER A 209 -6.86 18.14 11.51
N GLU A 210 -6.75 18.25 12.84
CA GLU A 210 -7.74 17.79 13.82
C GLU A 210 -9.01 18.66 13.88
N GLU A 211 -9.34 19.49 12.93
CA GLU A 211 -10.62 20.19 12.95
C GLU A 211 -11.78 19.19 12.78
N ARG A 212 -12.17 18.60 13.91
CA ARG A 212 -13.42 17.86 14.08
C ARG A 212 -14.57 18.84 14.12
N ASP A 213 -14.97 19.35 12.97
CA ASP A 213 -16.31 19.94 12.86
C ASP A 213 -17.31 18.81 12.64
N CYS A 214 -18.05 18.45 13.68
CA CYS A 214 -19.02 17.36 13.71
C CYS A 214 -20.25 17.63 12.81
N THR A 215 -20.35 18.78 12.16
CA THR A 215 -21.55 19.20 11.40
C THR A 215 -21.33 19.36 9.90
N GLN A 216 -20.08 19.40 9.43
CA GLN A 216 -19.77 19.43 8.00
C GLN A 216 -18.63 18.43 7.71
N GLY A 217 -18.82 17.59 6.71
CA GLY A 217 -17.89 16.53 6.34
C GLY A 217 -16.42 17.00 6.38
N ARG A 218 -15.53 16.11 6.86
CA ARG A 218 -14.12 16.35 7.12
C ARG A 218 -13.48 17.22 6.05
N LYS A 219 -12.99 18.40 6.42
CA LYS A 219 -12.08 19.18 5.57
C LYS A 219 -10.77 18.43 5.46
N TYR A 220 -10.41 18.07 4.24
CA TYR A 220 -9.11 17.49 3.92
C TYR A 220 -8.01 18.54 4.23
N GLY A 221 -6.95 18.10 4.90
CA GLY A 221 -5.80 18.95 5.21
C GLY A 221 -5.10 19.52 3.98
N SER A 222 -4.21 20.47 4.20
CA SER A 222 -3.44 21.14 3.16
C SER A 222 -2.49 20.16 2.48
N VAL A 223 -2.42 20.20 1.14
CA VAL A 223 -1.46 19.44 0.34
C VAL A 223 -0.34 20.37 -0.07
N TYR A 224 0.90 20.04 0.30
CA TYR A 224 2.08 20.80 -0.07
C TYR A 224 2.91 20.01 -1.08
N TYR A 225 3.32 20.69 -2.15
CA TYR A 225 4.23 20.14 -3.15
C TYR A 225 5.59 20.79 -2.98
N PHE A 226 6.61 20.01 -2.61
CA PHE A 226 7.98 20.47 -2.56
C PHE A 226 8.74 20.01 -3.80
N ARG A 227 9.13 20.96 -4.65
CA ARG A 227 10.13 20.74 -5.69
C ARG A 227 11.46 21.28 -5.19
N GLY A 228 12.41 20.37 -4.87
CA GLY A 228 13.82 20.72 -4.73
C GLY A 228 14.18 21.71 -3.62
N THR A 229 13.48 21.73 -2.48
CA THR A 229 13.80 22.67 -1.41
C THR A 229 14.29 21.97 -0.14
N GLY A 230 15.58 22.13 0.15
CA GLY A 230 16.09 22.19 1.53
C GLY A 230 16.40 20.89 2.27
N VAL A 231 15.92 19.74 1.86
CA VAL A 231 16.56 18.45 2.17
C VAL A 231 17.52 18.18 1.02
N ALA A 232 18.81 18.00 1.31
CA ALA A 232 19.84 17.86 0.29
C ALA A 232 19.68 16.54 -0.49
N PHE A 233 18.65 16.48 -1.35
CA PHE A 233 18.47 15.44 -2.36
C PHE A 233 19.17 15.79 -3.68
N GLU A 234 19.97 16.87 -3.71
CA GLU A 234 20.81 17.22 -4.85
C GLU A 234 21.78 16.07 -5.15
N GLY A 235 21.47 15.31 -6.19
CA GLY A 235 22.27 14.18 -6.67
C GLY A 235 21.58 12.82 -6.69
N TYR A 236 20.38 12.67 -6.12
CA TYR A 236 19.66 11.38 -6.08
C TYR A 236 18.37 11.37 -6.92
N PHE A 237 17.96 12.51 -7.46
CA PHE A 237 16.85 12.62 -8.40
C PHE A 237 17.33 12.65 -9.86
#